data_379d5f002e7ccdc030155c675c5bc65c
#
_entry.id   379d5f002e7ccdc030155c675c5bc65c
#
_cell.length_a   1.000
_cell.length_b   1.000
_cell.length_c   1.000
_cell.angle_alpha   90.00
_cell.angle_beta   90.00
_cell.angle_gamma   90.00
#
_symmetry.space_group_name_H-M   'P 1'
#
loop_
_entity.id
_entity.type
_entity.pdbx_description
1 polymer ?
#
loop_
_entity_poly.entity_id
_entity_poly.type
_entity_poly.pdbx_seq_one_letter_code
_entity_poly.pdbx_strand_id
1 'polypeptide(L)'
;IESKLPLSFFQDPLEYLKLTAFYKKIDRQTEWDKISQKHSGYNYTNNMNMWNTADTGINSVEYVLKKIGKLHYLNYIKYKDIIQNKIKPDLIVNSEGKRGLSEVLDIENSSKNYVIKSGTATGKTYAINEYIHKYDHKLLSITSRTTLAQEHQRVFGGWYEKTDTPELAEYDNYVLYSEHRNEWLGLFEGDNLIIQIDSIEKIAGYDFSEYVVYIDELNSVFEYLMSSSTLASRRKSVYKIINRIIKECKQFIGTDADISDLCMYWLNPKKYITGLLPEELEDFITQSPSINCEYIQNTHNHYQGVQATELFSYDELVDLISKEYTFMVCCDSATEARNLRNKLIEVNKKKYADCVVIDRLYSEKEESDLDNIYQVIFSPKIVYGLDSQMKRKVFCLFKGHTIPAKSMLQQIARCRNQEHLYYYFMDKKNILKDFEFNNTGEVVEKVKYLDRYINSYFKQQIEREEIEEIELERQSFYNYLIGFYLYNLDADCSNKFFHFTNGLRRIGYNITSKMKMSLDIDKKLAKELKELTENELITHFKENKQEEYYQ
;
A
#
# COMPACT_ATOMS: atom_id res chain seq x y z
N ILE A 1 25.37 16.13 2.41
CA ILE A 1 25.85 16.13 1.01
C ILE A 1 27.37 16.30 1.01
N GLU A 2 27.89 17.33 1.66
CA GLU A 2 29.31 17.71 1.64
C GLU A 2 30.29 16.56 1.95
N SER A 3 30.03 15.78 2.97
CA SER A 3 30.90 14.67 3.40
C SER A 3 30.97 13.49 2.43
N LYS A 4 30.19 13.51 1.36
CA LYS A 4 30.03 12.42 0.40
C LYS A 4 30.35 12.81 -1.04
N LEU A 5 30.77 14.06 -1.28
CA LEU A 5 31.14 14.50 -2.62
C LEU A 5 32.47 13.83 -3.05
N PRO A 6 32.47 13.06 -4.15
CA PRO A 6 33.73 12.53 -4.71
C PRO A 6 34.70 13.62 -5.13
N LEU A 7 35.98 13.37 -4.96
CA LEU A 7 37.06 14.29 -5.42
C LEU A 7 36.97 14.62 -6.92
N SER A 8 36.38 13.72 -7.71
CA SER A 8 36.17 13.93 -9.15
C SER A 8 35.40 15.20 -9.48
N PHE A 9 34.45 15.61 -8.60
CA PHE A 9 33.70 16.85 -8.80
C PHE A 9 34.58 18.11 -8.83
N PHE A 10 35.76 18.05 -8.26
CA PHE A 10 36.66 19.18 -8.15
C PHE A 10 37.89 19.09 -9.07
N GLN A 11 38.10 17.92 -9.66
CA GLN A 11 39.19 17.64 -10.57
C GLN A 11 38.81 17.77 -12.04
N ASP A 12 37.51 17.56 -12.35
CA ASP A 12 36.96 17.66 -13.70
C ASP A 12 36.11 18.93 -13.83
N PRO A 13 36.43 19.84 -14.76
CA PRO A 13 35.69 21.08 -14.96
C PRO A 13 34.20 20.87 -15.29
N LEU A 14 33.85 19.81 -16.03
CA LEU A 14 32.45 19.49 -16.37
C LEU A 14 31.68 18.96 -15.16
N GLU A 15 32.33 18.15 -14.32
CA GLU A 15 31.76 17.68 -13.07
C GLU A 15 31.53 18.84 -12.10
N TYR A 16 32.53 19.77 -12.02
CA TYR A 16 32.43 20.96 -11.18
C TYR A 16 31.33 21.91 -11.66
N LEU A 17 31.15 22.06 -12.97
CA LEU A 17 30.04 22.84 -13.53
C LEU A 17 28.68 22.25 -13.14
N LYS A 18 28.52 20.93 -13.20
CA LYS A 18 27.30 20.25 -12.77
C LYS A 18 27.04 20.42 -11.27
N LEU A 19 28.08 20.37 -10.46
CA LEU A 19 27.99 20.64 -9.02
C LEU A 19 27.58 22.08 -8.75
N THR A 20 28.15 23.04 -9.48
CA THR A 20 27.81 24.47 -9.38
C THR A 20 26.32 24.70 -9.76
N ALA A 21 25.88 24.12 -10.87
CA ALA A 21 24.49 24.20 -11.30
C ALA A 21 23.53 23.55 -10.29
N PHE A 22 23.94 22.47 -9.65
CA PHE A 22 23.18 21.84 -8.56
C PHE A 22 22.96 22.80 -7.37
N TYR A 23 24.05 23.36 -6.84
CA TYR A 23 23.97 24.29 -5.71
C TYR A 23 23.20 25.58 -6.06
N LYS A 24 23.35 26.06 -7.31
CA LYS A 24 22.58 27.21 -7.80
C LYS A 24 21.07 26.92 -7.87
N LYS A 25 20.69 25.73 -8.31
CA LYS A 25 19.26 25.30 -8.32
C LYS A 25 18.64 25.22 -6.94
N ILE A 26 19.39 24.83 -5.92
CA ILE A 26 18.91 24.73 -4.56
C ILE A 26 19.13 25.99 -3.72
N ASP A 27 19.60 27.07 -4.36
CA ASP A 27 19.88 28.39 -3.75
C ASP A 27 20.82 28.32 -2.52
N ARG A 28 21.96 27.62 -2.67
CA ARG A 28 22.95 27.37 -1.62
C ARG A 28 24.36 27.84 -2.02
N GLN A 29 24.47 29.12 -2.39
CA GLN A 29 25.73 29.72 -2.84
C GLN A 29 26.81 29.69 -1.75
N THR A 30 26.45 29.99 -0.52
CA THR A 30 27.40 30.04 0.61
C THR A 30 27.99 28.67 0.90
N GLU A 31 27.18 27.62 0.88
CA GLU A 31 27.64 26.24 1.08
C GLU A 31 28.52 25.78 -0.08
N TRP A 32 28.14 26.12 -1.32
CA TRP A 32 28.95 25.82 -2.50
C TRP A 32 30.31 26.49 -2.43
N ASP A 33 30.41 27.77 -2.06
CA ASP A 33 31.65 28.48 -1.94
C ASP A 33 32.56 27.90 -0.85
N LYS A 34 32.01 27.59 0.34
CA LYS A 34 32.76 26.90 1.41
C LYS A 34 33.35 25.56 0.99
N ILE A 35 32.60 24.77 0.20
CA ILE A 35 33.11 23.50 -0.30
C ILE A 35 34.20 23.71 -1.31
N SER A 36 34.04 24.67 -2.21
CA SER A 36 34.97 25.01 -3.25
C SER A 36 36.30 25.48 -2.68
N GLN A 37 36.30 26.25 -1.57
CA GLN A 37 37.49 26.71 -0.87
C GLN A 37 38.40 25.58 -0.35
N LYS A 38 37.87 24.36 -0.19
CA LYS A 38 38.66 23.20 0.26
C LYS A 38 39.59 22.63 -0.82
N HIS A 39 39.51 23.14 -2.04
CA HIS A 39 40.29 22.66 -3.18
C HIS A 39 41.44 23.59 -3.52
N SER A 40 42.59 22.98 -3.85
CA SER A 40 43.85 23.69 -4.14
C SER A 40 43.81 24.65 -5.34
N GLY A 41 42.82 24.47 -6.23
CA GLY A 41 42.58 25.35 -7.38
C GLY A 41 41.56 26.46 -7.14
N TYR A 42 41.11 26.68 -5.89
CA TYR A 42 40.12 27.69 -5.59
C TYR A 42 40.61 29.10 -5.94
N ASN A 43 39.82 29.79 -6.74
CA ASN A 43 39.96 31.22 -7.01
C ASN A 43 38.56 31.85 -6.97
N TYR A 44 38.36 32.77 -6.03
CA TYR A 44 37.04 33.38 -5.79
C TYR A 44 36.44 34.02 -7.05
N THR A 45 37.22 34.78 -7.80
CA THR A 45 36.75 35.49 -9.01
C THR A 45 36.30 34.49 -10.08
N ASN A 46 37.10 33.46 -10.33
CA ASN A 46 36.77 32.43 -11.31
C ASN A 46 35.56 31.62 -10.88
N ASN A 47 35.44 31.28 -9.59
CA ASN A 47 34.30 30.57 -9.05
C ASN A 47 33.03 31.39 -9.13
N MET A 48 33.07 32.68 -8.78
CA MET A 48 31.91 33.55 -8.91
C MET A 48 31.46 33.73 -10.37
N ASN A 49 32.39 33.80 -11.29
CA ASN A 49 32.07 33.81 -12.73
C ASN A 49 31.37 32.50 -13.13
N MET A 50 31.86 31.36 -12.67
CA MET A 50 31.24 30.06 -12.92
C MET A 50 29.84 29.98 -12.30
N TRP A 51 29.65 30.44 -11.08
CA TRP A 51 28.33 30.53 -10.44
C TRP A 51 27.35 31.36 -11.29
N ASN A 52 27.79 32.53 -11.70
CA ASN A 52 26.94 33.45 -12.45
C ASN A 52 26.55 32.89 -13.83
N THR A 53 27.49 32.20 -14.49
CA THR A 53 27.28 31.62 -15.83
C THR A 53 26.71 30.21 -15.86
N ALA A 54 26.69 29.51 -14.71
CA ALA A 54 26.17 28.14 -14.65
C ALA A 54 24.72 28.08 -15.11
N ASP A 55 24.47 27.25 -16.11
CA ASP A 55 23.16 27.00 -16.65
C ASP A 55 22.33 26.09 -15.71
N THR A 56 21.21 26.60 -15.21
CA THR A 56 20.31 25.86 -14.36
C THR A 56 19.39 24.90 -15.14
N GLY A 57 19.40 24.93 -16.47
CA GLY A 57 18.72 23.95 -17.34
C GLY A 57 19.34 22.56 -17.30
N ILE A 58 20.63 22.46 -16.93
CA ILE A 58 21.34 21.18 -16.82
C ILE A 58 20.68 20.29 -15.76
N ASN A 59 20.55 19.01 -16.06
CA ASN A 59 20.00 18.00 -15.13
C ASN A 59 20.98 17.66 -13.98
N SER A 60 21.41 18.70 -13.28
CA SER A 60 22.48 18.67 -12.28
C SER A 60 22.07 18.03 -10.96
N VAL A 61 20.79 18.18 -10.58
CA VAL A 61 20.30 17.66 -9.30
C VAL A 61 20.32 16.14 -9.30
N GLU A 62 19.77 15.54 -10.33
CA GLU A 62 19.77 14.08 -10.49
C GLU A 62 21.20 13.53 -10.59
N TYR A 63 22.03 14.16 -11.42
CA TYR A 63 23.40 13.75 -11.63
C TYR A 63 24.22 13.75 -10.32
N VAL A 64 24.18 14.84 -9.56
CA VAL A 64 24.93 14.96 -8.29
C VAL A 64 24.40 13.96 -7.26
N LEU A 65 23.08 13.83 -7.12
CA LEU A 65 22.48 12.89 -6.17
C LEU A 65 22.80 11.43 -6.53
N LYS A 66 22.85 11.09 -7.82
CA LYS A 66 23.26 9.76 -8.29
C LYS A 66 24.73 9.48 -7.93
N LYS A 67 25.63 10.42 -8.18
CA LYS A 67 27.06 10.30 -7.87
C LYS A 67 27.35 10.12 -6.37
N ILE A 68 26.59 10.77 -5.50
CA ILE A 68 26.77 10.63 -4.04
C ILE A 68 25.91 9.47 -3.45
N GLY A 69 25.28 8.65 -4.27
CA GLY A 69 24.44 7.55 -3.84
C GLY A 69 23.16 7.97 -3.11
N LYS A 70 22.64 9.17 -3.42
CA LYS A 70 21.44 9.75 -2.82
C LYS A 70 20.26 9.88 -3.80
N LEU A 71 20.26 9.08 -4.86
CA LEU A 71 19.17 9.08 -5.85
C LEU A 71 17.80 8.85 -5.21
N HIS A 72 17.73 8.01 -4.17
CA HIS A 72 16.52 7.80 -3.38
C HIS A 72 15.97 9.10 -2.75
N TYR A 73 16.84 10.07 -2.44
CA TYR A 73 16.40 11.35 -1.90
C TYR A 73 15.76 12.24 -2.97
N LEU A 74 16.28 12.19 -4.20
CA LEU A 74 15.64 12.86 -5.34
C LEU A 74 14.24 12.29 -5.58
N ASN A 75 14.12 10.98 -5.56
CA ASN A 75 12.85 10.30 -5.70
C ASN A 75 11.88 10.72 -4.58
N TYR A 76 12.35 10.80 -3.35
CA TYR A 76 11.54 11.32 -2.25
C TYR A 76 11.08 12.77 -2.48
N ILE A 77 11.99 13.68 -2.87
CA ILE A 77 11.62 15.08 -3.13
C ILE A 77 10.60 15.17 -4.27
N LYS A 78 10.82 14.42 -5.36
CA LYS A 78 9.95 14.39 -6.54
C LYS A 78 8.53 13.91 -6.20
N TYR A 79 8.41 12.96 -5.25
CA TYR A 79 7.15 12.29 -4.92
C TYR A 79 6.63 12.56 -3.51
N LYS A 80 7.31 13.35 -2.69
CA LYS A 80 6.84 13.69 -1.34
C LYS A 80 5.41 14.24 -1.34
N ASP A 81 5.07 15.00 -2.39
CA ASP A 81 3.74 15.62 -2.53
C ASP A 81 2.67 14.60 -2.95
N ILE A 82 3.08 13.46 -3.54
CA ILE A 82 2.19 12.36 -3.92
C ILE A 82 2.01 11.40 -2.74
N ILE A 83 3.11 11.15 -2.01
CA ILE A 83 3.15 10.22 -0.88
C ILE A 83 2.53 10.85 0.37
N GLN A 84 2.65 12.17 0.54
CA GLN A 84 2.04 12.90 1.64
C GLN A 84 0.63 13.32 1.26
N ASN A 85 -0.35 12.77 1.97
CA ASN A 85 -1.73 13.24 1.85
C ASN A 85 -1.78 14.74 2.15
N LYS A 86 -2.29 15.52 1.19
CA LYS A 86 -2.44 16.97 1.30
C LYS A 86 -3.72 17.35 2.01
N ILE A 87 -4.73 16.48 1.92
CA ILE A 87 -6.04 16.69 2.54
C ILE A 87 -5.88 16.51 4.05
N LYS A 88 -6.21 17.57 4.78
CA LYS A 88 -6.19 17.55 6.24
C LYS A 88 -7.49 17.01 6.78
N PRO A 89 -7.45 16.27 7.91
CA PRO A 89 -8.66 15.83 8.59
C PRO A 89 -9.44 17.04 9.14
N ASP A 90 -10.76 16.93 9.14
CA ASP A 90 -11.66 17.89 9.77
C ASP A 90 -11.58 17.77 11.30
N LEU A 91 -11.36 16.54 11.83
CA LEU A 91 -11.21 16.25 13.25
C LEU A 91 -10.01 15.34 13.50
N ILE A 92 -9.20 15.67 14.51
CA ILE A 92 -8.08 14.84 14.97
C ILE A 92 -8.40 14.35 16.38
N VAL A 93 -8.36 13.03 16.58
CA VAL A 93 -8.55 12.38 17.87
C VAL A 93 -7.32 11.56 18.23
N ASN A 94 -7.13 11.26 19.50
CA ASN A 94 -6.11 10.32 19.99
C ASN A 94 -6.77 9.36 20.96
N SER A 95 -7.05 8.17 20.51
CA SER A 95 -7.87 7.19 21.22
C SER A 95 -7.22 5.82 21.20
N GLU A 96 -7.05 5.23 22.39
CA GLU A 96 -6.41 3.95 22.63
C GLU A 96 -7.44 2.82 22.87
N GLY A 97 -7.07 1.60 22.44
CA GLY A 97 -7.82 0.39 22.75
C GLY A 97 -9.03 0.13 21.86
N LYS A 98 -9.70 -1.02 22.10
CA LYS A 98 -10.80 -1.50 21.25
C LYS A 98 -12.05 -0.60 21.33
N ARG A 99 -12.34 -0.02 22.50
CA ARG A 99 -13.49 0.85 22.73
C ARG A 99 -13.18 2.33 22.57
N GLY A 100 -11.90 2.70 22.62
CA GLY A 100 -11.52 4.09 22.64
C GLY A 100 -12.03 4.89 21.44
N LEU A 101 -12.12 4.27 20.26
CA LEU A 101 -12.63 4.94 19.07
C LEU A 101 -14.15 5.21 19.18
N SER A 102 -14.94 4.27 19.72
CA SER A 102 -16.38 4.49 19.93
C SER A 102 -16.69 5.58 20.97
N GLU A 103 -15.79 5.79 21.94
CA GLU A 103 -15.95 6.83 22.96
C GLU A 103 -15.70 8.25 22.42
N VAL A 104 -14.90 8.40 21.38
CA VAL A 104 -14.53 9.70 20.80
C VAL A 104 -15.21 10.00 19.47
N LEU A 105 -15.81 9.00 18.84
CA LEU A 105 -16.58 9.16 17.61
C LEU A 105 -18.04 9.48 17.96
N ASP A 106 -18.42 10.72 17.80
CA ASP A 106 -19.83 11.12 17.79
C ASP A 106 -20.41 10.82 16.38
N ILE A 107 -20.69 9.53 16.11
CA ILE A 107 -21.31 9.09 14.87
C ILE A 107 -22.85 9.15 14.98
N GLU A 108 -23.40 9.63 16.07
CA GLU A 108 -24.86 9.63 16.36
C GLU A 108 -25.67 10.45 15.34
N ASN A 109 -25.01 11.36 14.63
CA ASN A 109 -25.68 12.13 13.60
C ASN A 109 -25.74 11.37 12.27
N SER A 110 -26.81 10.59 12.07
CA SER A 110 -27.04 9.81 10.84
C SER A 110 -27.19 10.64 9.56
N SER A 111 -27.22 11.97 9.66
CA SER A 111 -27.22 12.87 8.48
C SER A 111 -25.83 13.17 7.93
N LYS A 112 -24.75 12.76 8.63
CA LYS A 112 -23.36 12.98 8.22
C LYS A 112 -22.74 11.71 7.70
N ASN A 113 -21.94 11.82 6.66
CA ASN A 113 -21.07 10.75 6.20
C ASN A 113 -19.68 10.90 6.83
N TYR A 114 -19.01 9.77 7.04
CA TYR A 114 -17.71 9.75 7.71
C TYR A 114 -16.64 9.03 6.92
N VAL A 115 -15.43 9.58 6.94
CA VAL A 115 -14.20 8.89 6.53
C VAL A 115 -13.27 8.89 7.74
N ILE A 116 -12.90 7.69 8.23
CA ILE A 116 -12.16 7.54 9.47
C ILE A 116 -10.81 6.89 9.18
N LYS A 117 -9.75 7.67 9.29
CA LYS A 117 -8.38 7.18 9.27
C LYS A 117 -7.96 6.80 10.69
N SER A 118 -7.77 5.52 10.94
CA SER A 118 -7.34 5.05 12.24
C SER A 118 -6.45 3.81 12.08
N GLY A 119 -5.34 3.80 12.79
CA GLY A 119 -4.34 2.74 12.71
C GLY A 119 -4.94 1.34 12.90
N THR A 120 -4.14 0.33 12.64
CA THR A 120 -4.53 -1.06 12.86
C THR A 120 -4.75 -1.33 14.36
N ALA A 121 -5.69 -2.18 14.72
CA ALA A 121 -6.04 -2.57 16.10
C ALA A 121 -6.57 -1.42 17.00
N THR A 122 -7.12 -0.37 16.40
CA THR A 122 -7.70 0.76 17.13
C THR A 122 -9.22 0.65 17.35
N GLY A 123 -9.83 -0.51 17.01
CA GLY A 123 -11.24 -0.77 17.24
C GLY A 123 -12.21 -0.15 16.22
N LYS A 124 -11.76 0.12 14.96
CA LYS A 124 -12.64 0.66 13.90
C LYS A 124 -13.93 -0.14 13.72
N THR A 125 -13.79 -1.41 13.36
CA THR A 125 -14.92 -2.30 13.10
C THR A 125 -15.79 -2.46 14.35
N TYR A 126 -15.17 -2.49 15.54
CA TYR A 126 -15.89 -2.53 16.82
C TYR A 126 -16.77 -1.29 17.04
N ALA A 127 -16.24 -0.09 16.81
CA ALA A 127 -16.98 1.16 16.98
C ALA A 127 -18.18 1.24 16.02
N ILE A 128 -18.00 0.79 14.78
CA ILE A 128 -19.09 0.76 13.80
C ILE A 128 -20.14 -0.29 14.19
N ASN A 129 -19.71 -1.46 14.70
CA ASN A 129 -20.61 -2.48 15.20
C ASN A 129 -21.48 -1.95 16.36
N GLU A 130 -20.87 -1.30 17.36
CA GLU A 130 -21.63 -0.65 18.46
C GLU A 130 -22.63 0.37 17.92
N TYR A 131 -22.22 1.20 16.95
CA TYR A 131 -23.10 2.21 16.35
C TYR A 131 -24.29 1.60 15.64
N ILE A 132 -24.09 0.59 14.78
CA ILE A 132 -25.14 -0.08 14.01
C ILE A 132 -26.18 -0.68 14.95
N HIS A 133 -25.74 -1.42 15.97
CA HIS A 133 -26.66 -2.10 16.91
C HIS A 133 -27.35 -1.11 17.87
N LYS A 134 -26.65 -0.08 18.36
CA LYS A 134 -27.21 0.91 19.26
C LYS A 134 -28.43 1.62 18.66
N TYR A 135 -28.42 1.84 17.34
CA TYR A 135 -29.46 2.61 16.64
C TYR A 135 -30.29 1.77 15.68
N ASP A 136 -30.15 0.46 15.70
CA ASP A 136 -30.87 -0.50 14.86
C ASP A 136 -30.86 -0.11 13.37
N HIS A 137 -29.64 0.16 12.87
CA HIS A 137 -29.44 0.54 11.48
C HIS A 137 -29.33 -0.67 10.56
N LYS A 138 -29.98 -0.60 9.39
CA LYS A 138 -29.72 -1.55 8.31
C LYS A 138 -28.31 -1.35 7.78
N LEU A 139 -27.53 -2.44 7.71
CA LEU A 139 -26.14 -2.43 7.27
C LEU A 139 -25.98 -3.01 5.87
N LEU A 140 -25.29 -2.27 4.99
CA LEU A 140 -24.63 -2.83 3.82
C LEU A 140 -23.12 -2.72 4.00
N SER A 141 -22.46 -3.83 4.27
CA SER A 141 -21.00 -3.88 4.37
C SER A 141 -20.38 -4.33 3.06
N ILE A 142 -19.51 -3.51 2.47
CA ILE A 142 -18.83 -3.78 1.22
C ILE A 142 -17.34 -4.02 1.49
N THR A 143 -16.82 -5.17 1.04
CA THR A 143 -15.43 -5.56 1.25
C THR A 143 -14.74 -5.90 -0.07
N SER A 144 -13.42 -5.85 -0.08
CA SER A 144 -12.61 -6.27 -1.24
C SER A 144 -12.23 -7.77 -1.21
N ARG A 145 -12.47 -8.48 -0.09
CA ARG A 145 -11.98 -9.85 0.13
C ARG A 145 -12.97 -10.72 0.90
N THR A 146 -12.94 -12.02 0.59
CA THR A 146 -13.80 -13.03 1.26
C THR A 146 -13.50 -13.13 2.76
N THR A 147 -12.22 -13.15 3.14
CA THR A 147 -11.82 -13.28 4.56
C THR A 147 -12.30 -12.10 5.41
N LEU A 148 -12.25 -10.88 4.87
CA LEU A 148 -12.76 -9.69 5.55
C LEU A 148 -14.29 -9.72 5.65
N ALA A 149 -14.97 -10.21 4.61
CA ALA A 149 -16.44 -10.37 4.64
C ALA A 149 -16.87 -11.39 5.71
N GLN A 150 -16.17 -12.51 5.84
CA GLN A 150 -16.40 -13.50 6.90
C GLN A 150 -16.11 -12.94 8.30
N GLU A 151 -15.07 -12.13 8.44
CA GLU A 151 -14.78 -11.44 9.70
C GLU A 151 -15.91 -10.46 10.07
N HIS A 152 -16.43 -9.71 9.10
CA HIS A 152 -17.56 -8.81 9.31
C HIS A 152 -18.82 -9.59 9.73
N GLN A 153 -19.13 -10.71 9.08
CA GLN A 153 -20.26 -11.55 9.48
C GLN A 153 -20.12 -12.00 10.93
N ARG A 154 -18.92 -12.45 11.33
CA ARG A 154 -18.66 -12.88 12.71
C ARG A 154 -18.75 -11.71 13.71
N VAL A 155 -18.26 -10.53 13.37
CA VAL A 155 -18.23 -9.38 14.27
C VAL A 155 -19.62 -8.76 14.41
N PHE A 156 -20.31 -8.53 13.32
CA PHE A 156 -21.64 -7.91 13.34
C PHE A 156 -22.71 -8.90 13.82
N GLY A 157 -22.71 -10.15 13.34
CA GLY A 157 -23.68 -11.17 13.75
C GLY A 157 -23.45 -11.73 15.16
N GLY A 158 -22.23 -11.66 15.69
CA GLY A 158 -21.89 -12.14 17.03
C GLY A 158 -22.06 -11.10 18.14
N TRP A 159 -22.63 -9.92 17.86
CA TRP A 159 -22.78 -8.86 18.87
C TRP A 159 -23.58 -9.31 20.08
N TYR A 160 -24.70 -10.00 19.86
CA TYR A 160 -25.63 -10.43 20.93
C TYR A 160 -25.13 -11.66 21.71
N GLU A 161 -24.24 -12.48 21.18
CA GLU A 161 -23.59 -13.55 21.95
C GLU A 161 -22.80 -13.04 23.17
N LYS A 162 -22.46 -11.75 23.18
CA LYS A 162 -21.70 -11.08 24.25
C LYS A 162 -22.55 -10.21 25.17
N THR A 163 -23.80 -10.02 24.87
CA THR A 163 -24.77 -9.36 25.75
C THR A 163 -25.54 -10.40 26.52
N ASP A 164 -25.82 -10.16 27.80
CA ASP A 164 -26.55 -11.06 28.70
C ASP A 164 -28.05 -11.24 28.32
N THR A 165 -28.43 -10.97 27.08
CA THR A 165 -29.81 -11.06 26.57
C THR A 165 -29.87 -12.04 25.39
N PRO A 166 -29.95 -13.38 25.67
CA PRO A 166 -30.01 -14.42 24.63
C PRO A 166 -31.25 -14.32 23.72
N GLU A 167 -32.29 -13.63 24.17
CA GLU A 167 -33.57 -13.51 23.46
C GLU A 167 -33.49 -12.64 22.20
N LEU A 168 -32.44 -11.83 22.05
CA LEU A 168 -32.21 -10.99 20.88
C LEU A 168 -31.30 -11.67 19.83
N ALA A 169 -30.67 -12.78 20.17
CA ALA A 169 -29.74 -13.51 19.27
C ALA A 169 -30.45 -14.15 18.06
N GLU A 170 -31.78 -14.29 18.09
CA GLU A 170 -32.56 -14.89 16.99
C GLU A 170 -32.82 -13.91 15.82
N TYR A 171 -32.49 -12.62 15.93
CA TYR A 171 -32.89 -11.61 14.95
C TYR A 171 -31.73 -11.06 14.09
N ASP A 172 -30.51 -11.53 14.26
CA ASP A 172 -29.36 -10.99 13.52
C ASP A 172 -29.01 -11.80 12.28
N ASN A 173 -29.83 -11.67 11.27
CA ASN A 173 -29.52 -12.22 9.96
C ASN A 173 -28.61 -11.27 9.19
N TYR A 174 -27.31 -11.29 9.50
CA TYR A 174 -26.30 -10.72 8.61
C TYR A 174 -26.01 -11.68 7.47
N VAL A 175 -26.59 -11.42 6.34
CA VAL A 175 -26.48 -12.27 5.15
C VAL A 175 -25.11 -12.08 4.51
N LEU A 176 -24.29 -13.12 4.52
CA LEU A 176 -23.05 -13.16 3.77
C LEU A 176 -23.34 -13.64 2.35
N TYR A 177 -23.26 -12.73 1.37
CA TYR A 177 -23.58 -13.03 -0.02
C TYR A 177 -22.85 -14.26 -0.58
N SER A 178 -21.59 -14.49 -0.20
CA SER A 178 -20.81 -15.62 -0.71
C SER A 178 -21.41 -17.00 -0.38
N GLU A 179 -22.26 -17.11 0.64
CA GLU A 179 -22.96 -18.33 1.03
C GLU A 179 -24.26 -18.54 0.21
N HIS A 180 -24.81 -17.48 -0.37
CA HIS A 180 -26.08 -17.44 -1.08
C HIS A 180 -25.94 -17.16 -2.60
N ARG A 181 -24.82 -17.49 -3.20
CA ARG A 181 -24.48 -17.15 -4.62
C ARG A 181 -25.50 -17.65 -5.66
N ASN A 182 -26.18 -18.74 -5.36
CA ASN A 182 -27.13 -19.39 -6.27
C ASN A 182 -28.60 -19.03 -5.98
N GLU A 183 -28.85 -18.18 -4.98
CA GLU A 183 -30.18 -17.79 -4.59
C GLU A 183 -30.62 -16.50 -5.30
N TRP A 184 -31.93 -16.30 -5.40
CA TRP A 184 -32.44 -15.04 -5.94
C TRP A 184 -32.27 -13.93 -4.92
N LEU A 185 -31.41 -12.97 -5.21
CA LEU A 185 -31.02 -11.92 -4.27
C LEU A 185 -32.16 -10.98 -3.86
N GLY A 186 -33.25 -10.88 -4.63
CA GLY A 186 -34.40 -10.11 -4.23
C GLY A 186 -35.02 -10.56 -2.89
N LEU A 187 -34.70 -11.77 -2.40
CA LEU A 187 -35.09 -12.25 -1.08
C LEU A 187 -34.41 -11.53 0.08
N PHE A 188 -33.24 -10.92 -0.17
CA PHE A 188 -32.41 -10.28 0.86
C PHE A 188 -32.47 -8.74 0.81
N GLU A 189 -33.36 -8.18 -0.04
CA GLU A 189 -33.56 -6.73 -0.03
C GLU A 189 -34.26 -6.32 1.28
N GLY A 190 -33.62 -5.43 2.02
CA GLY A 190 -34.07 -5.01 3.35
C GLY A 190 -33.38 -5.70 4.52
N ASP A 191 -32.60 -6.76 4.29
CA ASP A 191 -31.78 -7.42 5.32
C ASP A 191 -30.39 -6.75 5.47
N ASN A 192 -29.72 -7.04 6.59
CA ASN A 192 -28.32 -6.68 6.77
C ASN A 192 -27.45 -7.53 5.83
N LEU A 193 -26.69 -6.89 4.94
CA LEU A 193 -25.98 -7.57 3.88
C LEU A 193 -24.47 -7.29 3.93
N ILE A 194 -23.69 -8.36 3.81
CA ILE A 194 -22.23 -8.30 3.66
C ILE A 194 -21.87 -8.85 2.29
N ILE A 195 -21.24 -8.03 1.45
CA ILE A 195 -20.95 -8.37 0.06
C ILE A 195 -19.55 -7.97 -0.35
N GLN A 196 -18.96 -8.76 -1.24
CA GLN A 196 -17.72 -8.41 -1.88
C GLN A 196 -17.97 -7.50 -3.10
N ILE A 197 -17.07 -6.57 -3.33
CA ILE A 197 -17.19 -5.59 -4.40
C ILE A 197 -17.32 -6.21 -5.81
N ASP A 198 -16.71 -7.37 -6.06
CA ASP A 198 -16.83 -8.09 -7.33
C ASP A 198 -18.20 -8.75 -7.54
N SER A 199 -19.03 -8.79 -6.52
CA SER A 199 -20.42 -9.27 -6.58
C SER A 199 -21.46 -8.14 -6.51
N ILE A 200 -21.04 -6.88 -6.41
CA ILE A 200 -21.92 -5.72 -6.18
C ILE A 200 -23.01 -5.52 -7.26
N GLU A 201 -22.74 -5.98 -8.50
CA GLU A 201 -23.70 -5.92 -9.61
C GLU A 201 -25.01 -6.70 -9.29
N LYS A 202 -24.92 -7.67 -8.40
CA LYS A 202 -26.06 -8.50 -8.02
C LYS A 202 -27.12 -7.76 -7.22
N ILE A 203 -26.73 -6.72 -6.52
CA ILE A 203 -27.62 -5.86 -5.73
C ILE A 203 -27.88 -4.51 -6.40
N ALA A 204 -27.51 -4.36 -7.68
CA ALA A 204 -27.68 -3.11 -8.39
C ALA A 204 -29.14 -2.62 -8.49
N GLY A 205 -30.13 -3.47 -8.29
CA GLY A 205 -31.57 -3.10 -8.28
C GLY A 205 -32.12 -2.66 -6.94
N TYR A 206 -31.36 -2.76 -5.84
CA TYR A 206 -31.85 -2.46 -4.50
C TYR A 206 -32.05 -0.96 -4.25
N ASP A 207 -32.95 -0.64 -3.32
CA ASP A 207 -33.06 0.68 -2.71
C ASP A 207 -32.12 0.74 -1.48
N PHE A 208 -31.19 1.69 -1.50
CA PHE A 208 -30.20 1.87 -0.44
C PHE A 208 -30.53 3.00 0.53
N SER A 209 -31.67 3.68 0.38
CA SER A 209 -32.02 4.88 1.15
C SER A 209 -32.11 4.66 2.66
N GLU A 210 -32.34 3.42 3.10
CA GLU A 210 -32.41 3.04 4.51
C GLU A 210 -31.11 2.46 5.06
N TYR A 211 -30.11 2.19 4.20
CA TYR A 211 -28.87 1.53 4.61
C TYR A 211 -27.80 2.48 5.10
N VAL A 212 -27.13 2.10 6.18
CA VAL A 212 -25.78 2.57 6.48
C VAL A 212 -24.82 1.73 5.62
N VAL A 213 -24.13 2.37 4.69
CA VAL A 213 -23.12 1.71 3.85
C VAL A 213 -21.77 1.83 4.52
N TYR A 214 -21.21 0.69 4.91
CA TYR A 214 -19.92 0.58 5.54
C TYR A 214 -18.87 -0.02 4.60
N ILE A 215 -17.77 0.67 4.41
CA ILE A 215 -16.60 0.18 3.69
C ILE A 215 -15.41 0.16 4.64
N ASP A 216 -15.03 -1.03 5.11
CA ASP A 216 -13.75 -1.21 5.80
C ASP A 216 -12.63 -1.39 4.78
N GLU A 217 -11.44 -0.91 5.14
CA GLU A 217 -10.31 -0.84 4.22
C GLU A 217 -10.67 -0.07 2.92
N LEU A 218 -11.24 1.14 3.08
CA LEU A 218 -11.73 1.98 2.00
C LEU A 218 -10.71 2.14 0.87
N ASN A 219 -9.45 2.33 1.21
CA ASN A 219 -8.36 2.46 0.24
C ASN A 219 -8.14 1.16 -0.55
N SER A 220 -8.27 0.01 0.12
CA SER A 220 -8.16 -1.31 -0.53
C SER A 220 -9.32 -1.57 -1.50
N VAL A 221 -10.54 -1.18 -1.13
CA VAL A 221 -11.71 -1.26 -2.01
C VAL A 221 -11.54 -0.34 -3.22
N PHE A 222 -11.05 0.89 -3.00
CA PHE A 222 -10.76 1.82 -4.09
C PHE A 222 -9.66 1.28 -5.02
N GLU A 223 -8.55 0.77 -4.48
CA GLU A 223 -7.48 0.17 -5.26
C GLU A 223 -7.96 -1.06 -6.05
N TYR A 224 -8.84 -1.86 -5.47
CA TYR A 224 -9.46 -3.00 -6.15
C TYR A 224 -10.32 -2.56 -7.34
N LEU A 225 -11.10 -1.48 -7.20
CA LEU A 225 -11.85 -0.87 -8.30
C LEU A 225 -10.94 -0.41 -9.44
N MET A 226 -9.74 0.11 -9.12
CA MET A 226 -8.82 0.68 -10.11
C MET A 226 -7.96 -0.37 -10.80
N SER A 227 -7.58 -1.47 -10.13
CA SER A 227 -6.53 -2.37 -10.61
C SER A 227 -6.89 -3.85 -10.72
N SER A 228 -8.02 -4.31 -10.13
CA SER A 228 -8.33 -5.74 -10.07
C SER A 228 -8.52 -6.37 -11.44
N SER A 229 -7.78 -7.45 -11.71
CA SER A 229 -7.98 -8.29 -12.89
C SER A 229 -9.30 -9.08 -12.84
N THR A 230 -9.83 -9.34 -11.64
CA THR A 230 -11.12 -10.03 -11.46
C THR A 230 -12.29 -9.21 -12.00
N LEU A 231 -12.23 -7.89 -11.86
CA LEU A 231 -13.25 -6.99 -12.39
C LEU A 231 -13.13 -6.80 -13.91
N ALA A 232 -11.90 -6.81 -14.43
CA ALA A 232 -11.60 -6.69 -15.87
C ALA A 232 -12.56 -5.74 -16.64
N SER A 233 -13.34 -6.27 -17.58
CA SER A 233 -14.32 -5.50 -18.38
C SER A 233 -15.50 -4.93 -17.57
N ARG A 234 -15.77 -5.46 -16.36
CA ARG A 234 -16.88 -5.00 -15.51
C ARG A 234 -16.54 -3.80 -14.61
N ARG A 235 -15.28 -3.35 -14.57
CA ARG A 235 -14.84 -2.28 -13.64
C ARG A 235 -15.69 -1.03 -13.72
N LYS A 236 -16.00 -0.55 -14.92
CA LYS A 236 -16.81 0.67 -15.10
C LYS A 236 -18.25 0.47 -14.60
N SER A 237 -18.84 -0.70 -14.82
CA SER A 237 -20.16 -1.05 -14.30
C SER A 237 -20.16 -1.06 -12.77
N VAL A 238 -19.23 -1.78 -12.18
CA VAL A 238 -19.06 -1.86 -10.71
C VAL A 238 -18.80 -0.48 -10.11
N TYR A 239 -17.96 0.35 -10.75
CA TYR A 239 -17.70 1.73 -10.33
C TYR A 239 -18.97 2.61 -10.34
N LYS A 240 -19.79 2.51 -11.38
CA LYS A 240 -21.08 3.24 -11.45
C LYS A 240 -22.06 2.80 -10.35
N ILE A 241 -22.14 1.50 -10.10
CA ILE A 241 -23.04 0.94 -9.09
C ILE A 241 -22.61 1.37 -7.68
N ILE A 242 -21.32 1.25 -7.34
CA ILE A 242 -20.84 1.65 -6.02
C ILE A 242 -21.01 3.15 -5.78
N ASN A 243 -20.78 3.98 -6.79
CA ASN A 243 -21.03 5.42 -6.70
C ASN A 243 -22.50 5.73 -6.42
N ARG A 244 -23.42 5.01 -7.09
CA ARG A 244 -24.86 5.14 -6.84
C ARG A 244 -25.21 4.72 -5.41
N ILE A 245 -24.71 3.57 -4.95
CA ILE A 245 -24.94 3.06 -3.59
C ILE A 245 -24.51 4.10 -2.55
N ILE A 246 -23.29 4.63 -2.69
CA ILE A 246 -22.73 5.62 -1.74
C ILE A 246 -23.53 6.94 -1.81
N LYS A 247 -24.02 7.33 -2.98
CA LYS A 247 -24.80 8.56 -3.15
C LYS A 247 -26.21 8.48 -2.57
N GLU A 248 -26.86 7.30 -2.70
CA GLU A 248 -28.28 7.10 -2.37
C GLU A 248 -28.48 6.57 -0.95
N CYS A 249 -27.43 6.07 -0.29
CA CYS A 249 -27.56 5.49 1.04
C CYS A 249 -27.93 6.53 2.11
N LYS A 250 -28.54 6.04 3.21
CA LYS A 250 -28.88 6.85 4.39
C LYS A 250 -27.66 7.52 4.98
N GLN A 251 -26.55 6.77 5.05
CA GLN A 251 -25.28 7.23 5.59
C GLN A 251 -24.13 6.40 5.01
N PHE A 252 -23.02 7.05 4.72
CA PHE A 252 -21.79 6.40 4.31
C PHE A 252 -20.72 6.50 5.40
N ILE A 253 -20.08 5.36 5.72
CA ILE A 253 -18.96 5.29 6.65
C ILE A 253 -17.82 4.50 5.99
N GLY A 254 -16.70 5.16 5.72
CA GLY A 254 -15.48 4.53 5.20
C GLY A 254 -14.37 4.54 6.25
N THR A 255 -13.74 3.39 6.50
CA THR A 255 -12.61 3.30 7.44
C THR A 255 -11.38 2.71 6.78
N ASP A 256 -10.20 3.16 7.18
CA ASP A 256 -8.92 2.54 6.80
C ASP A 256 -7.81 2.96 7.77
N ALA A 257 -6.73 2.20 7.79
CA ALA A 257 -5.50 2.59 8.49
C ALA A 257 -4.76 3.72 7.76
N ASP A 258 -4.90 3.81 6.45
CA ASP A 258 -4.25 4.83 5.62
C ASP A 258 -5.18 5.32 4.49
N ILE A 259 -5.94 6.37 4.77
CA ILE A 259 -6.78 7.02 3.76
C ILE A 259 -5.90 7.86 2.83
N SER A 260 -5.97 7.59 1.54
CA SER A 260 -5.30 8.37 0.51
C SER A 260 -6.14 9.56 0.05
N ASP A 261 -5.48 10.61 -0.44
CA ASP A 261 -6.18 11.74 -1.08
C ASP A 261 -7.07 11.28 -2.25
N LEU A 262 -6.70 10.19 -2.93
CA LEU A 262 -7.50 9.63 -4.02
C LEU A 262 -8.87 9.14 -3.57
N CYS A 263 -8.98 8.56 -2.39
CA CYS A 263 -10.29 8.20 -1.82
C CYS A 263 -11.15 9.45 -1.60
N MET A 264 -10.54 10.54 -1.15
CA MET A 264 -11.24 11.79 -0.91
C MET A 264 -11.64 12.47 -2.23
N TYR A 265 -10.77 12.41 -3.26
CA TYR A 265 -11.11 12.88 -4.61
C TYR A 265 -12.28 12.09 -5.18
N TRP A 266 -12.27 10.77 -5.03
CA TRP A 266 -13.36 9.90 -5.47
C TRP A 266 -14.70 10.28 -4.81
N LEU A 267 -14.70 10.46 -3.48
CA LEU A 267 -15.91 10.74 -2.73
C LEU A 267 -16.47 12.15 -3.00
N ASN A 268 -15.60 13.16 -3.16
CA ASN A 268 -16.02 14.54 -3.42
C ASN A 268 -14.99 15.34 -4.24
N PRO A 269 -15.00 15.22 -5.57
CA PRO A 269 -14.08 15.96 -6.42
C PRO A 269 -14.25 17.47 -6.29
N LYS A 270 -15.48 17.96 -6.08
CA LYS A 270 -15.76 19.40 -5.93
C LYS A 270 -15.05 20.03 -4.74
N LYS A 271 -14.96 19.30 -3.61
CA LYS A 271 -14.31 19.80 -2.37
C LYS A 271 -12.79 19.76 -2.49
N TYR A 272 -12.24 18.77 -3.17
CA TYR A 272 -10.82 18.42 -3.00
C TYR A 272 -9.95 18.58 -4.25
N ILE A 273 -10.53 18.62 -5.46
CA ILE A 273 -9.77 18.82 -6.69
C ILE A 273 -9.79 20.29 -7.06
N THR A 274 -8.62 20.87 -7.26
CA THR A 274 -8.45 22.28 -7.65
C THR A 274 -7.77 22.37 -9.01
N GLY A 275 -8.03 23.45 -9.75
CA GLY A 275 -7.36 23.72 -11.02
C GLY A 275 -7.99 23.06 -12.25
N LEU A 276 -9.17 22.43 -12.11
CA LEU A 276 -9.96 21.95 -13.22
C LEU A 276 -10.78 23.08 -13.86
N LEU A 277 -11.08 22.96 -15.15
CA LEU A 277 -12.06 23.79 -15.80
C LEU A 277 -13.47 23.50 -15.23
N PRO A 278 -14.40 24.47 -15.21
CA PRO A 278 -15.74 24.25 -14.67
C PRO A 278 -16.48 23.08 -15.31
N GLU A 279 -16.34 22.89 -16.62
CA GLU A 279 -16.95 21.78 -17.38
C GLU A 279 -16.37 20.42 -16.96
N GLU A 280 -15.05 20.32 -16.81
CA GLU A 280 -14.38 19.10 -16.32
C GLU A 280 -14.82 18.75 -14.89
N LEU A 281 -14.94 19.76 -14.04
CA LEU A 281 -15.38 19.56 -12.66
C LEU A 281 -16.84 19.09 -12.59
N GLU A 282 -17.71 19.60 -13.46
CA GLU A 282 -19.11 19.17 -13.54
C GLU A 282 -19.22 17.71 -13.99
N ASP A 283 -18.44 17.30 -14.98
CA ASP A 283 -18.32 15.91 -15.40
C ASP A 283 -17.83 15.00 -14.25
N PHE A 284 -16.85 15.44 -13.49
CA PHE A 284 -16.33 14.68 -12.35
C PHE A 284 -17.37 14.53 -11.22
N ILE A 285 -18.15 15.59 -10.95
CA ILE A 285 -19.24 15.55 -9.97
C ILE A 285 -20.31 14.53 -10.38
N THR A 286 -20.67 14.46 -11.66
CA THR A 286 -21.70 13.52 -12.15
C THR A 286 -21.24 12.07 -12.09
N GLN A 287 -19.94 11.81 -12.24
CA GLN A 287 -19.33 10.48 -12.25
C GLN A 287 -18.82 10.03 -10.87
N SER A 288 -19.05 10.78 -9.83
CA SER A 288 -18.63 10.49 -8.44
C SER A 288 -19.82 10.36 -7.49
N PRO A 289 -19.65 9.82 -6.29
CA PRO A 289 -20.68 9.91 -5.24
C PRO A 289 -21.03 11.36 -4.89
N SER A 290 -20.06 12.26 -4.96
CA SER A 290 -20.17 13.70 -4.67
C SER A 290 -20.80 13.99 -3.30
N ILE A 291 -20.43 13.20 -2.29
CA ILE A 291 -20.94 13.30 -0.92
C ILE A 291 -19.97 14.11 -0.03
N ASN A 292 -20.53 14.83 0.93
CA ASN A 292 -19.73 15.46 1.97
C ASN A 292 -19.47 14.46 3.10
N CYS A 293 -18.20 14.23 3.40
CA CYS A 293 -17.77 13.41 4.53
C CYS A 293 -17.03 14.27 5.55
N GLU A 294 -17.25 14.01 6.82
CA GLU A 294 -16.37 14.45 7.89
C GLU A 294 -15.16 13.52 7.95
N TYR A 295 -13.96 14.08 7.71
CA TYR A 295 -12.73 13.30 7.71
C TYR A 295 -12.09 13.33 9.09
N ILE A 296 -12.09 12.18 9.77
CA ILE A 296 -11.58 12.02 11.13
C ILE A 296 -10.26 11.25 11.08
N GLN A 297 -9.25 11.72 11.78
CA GLN A 297 -7.98 11.01 11.94
C GLN A 297 -7.73 10.69 13.41
N ASN A 298 -7.60 9.40 13.72
CA ASN A 298 -7.04 8.94 14.98
C ASN A 298 -5.52 8.86 14.87
N THR A 299 -4.82 9.58 15.74
CA THR A 299 -3.35 9.64 15.77
C THR A 299 -2.71 8.58 16.65
N HIS A 300 -3.50 7.76 17.34
CA HIS A 300 -2.97 6.66 18.14
C HIS A 300 -2.23 5.66 17.26
N ASN A 301 -1.01 5.31 17.66
CA ASN A 301 -0.15 4.34 17.01
C ASN A 301 0.03 3.10 17.89
N HIS A 302 -0.58 2.01 17.52
CA HIS A 302 -0.53 0.75 18.27
C HIS A 302 0.90 0.21 18.49
N TYR A 303 1.80 0.47 17.54
CA TYR A 303 3.20 0.01 17.60
C TYR A 303 4.17 1.07 18.15
N GLN A 304 3.64 2.08 18.86
CA GLN A 304 4.47 3.13 19.43
C GLN A 304 5.54 2.56 20.36
N GLY A 305 6.81 2.81 20.02
CA GLY A 305 7.95 2.39 20.82
C GLY A 305 8.47 0.98 20.53
N VAL A 306 7.78 0.16 19.73
CA VAL A 306 8.29 -1.14 19.29
C VAL A 306 9.59 -0.94 18.50
N GLN A 307 10.63 -1.69 18.85
CA GLN A 307 11.92 -1.60 18.18
C GLN A 307 11.87 -2.33 16.82
N ALA A 308 12.42 -1.70 15.79
CA ALA A 308 12.60 -2.29 14.47
C ALA A 308 14.08 -2.28 14.09
N THR A 309 14.66 -3.44 13.85
CA THR A 309 16.09 -3.61 13.54
C THR A 309 16.29 -4.09 12.12
N GLU A 310 17.09 -3.35 11.36
CA GLU A 310 17.55 -3.76 10.04
C GLU A 310 18.62 -4.84 10.14
N LEU A 311 18.45 -5.92 9.37
CA LEU A 311 19.43 -7.01 9.23
C LEU A 311 20.23 -6.86 7.93
N PHE A 312 21.47 -7.33 7.95
CA PHE A 312 22.39 -7.15 6.82
C PHE A 312 22.61 -8.41 5.99
N SER A 313 22.23 -9.58 6.51
CA SER A 313 22.37 -10.84 5.81
C SER A 313 21.21 -11.79 6.06
N TYR A 314 21.03 -12.72 5.13
CA TYR A 314 20.09 -13.82 5.28
C TYR A 314 20.47 -14.75 6.44
N ASP A 315 21.76 -14.99 6.63
CA ASP A 315 22.26 -15.85 7.72
C ASP A 315 21.98 -15.23 9.09
N GLU A 316 22.11 -13.90 9.24
CA GLU A 316 21.73 -13.19 10.46
C GLU A 316 20.22 -13.36 10.75
N LEU A 317 19.38 -13.29 9.72
CA LEU A 317 17.94 -13.54 9.85
C LEU A 317 17.68 -14.97 10.35
N VAL A 318 18.27 -15.97 9.71
CA VAL A 318 18.11 -17.39 10.08
C VAL A 318 18.62 -17.65 11.49
N ASP A 319 19.78 -17.09 11.87
CA ASP A 319 20.35 -17.22 13.22
C ASP A 319 19.41 -16.64 14.29
N LEU A 320 18.84 -15.46 14.05
CA LEU A 320 17.89 -14.85 14.99
C LEU A 320 16.59 -15.66 15.11
N ILE A 321 16.01 -16.11 14.00
CA ILE A 321 14.82 -16.98 14.01
C ILE A 321 15.15 -18.30 14.74
N SER A 322 16.37 -18.81 14.58
CA SER A 322 16.77 -20.09 15.20
C SER A 322 16.75 -20.06 16.73
N LYS A 323 16.79 -18.89 17.33
CA LYS A 323 16.74 -18.69 18.79
C LYS A 323 15.32 -18.62 19.34
N GLU A 324 14.31 -18.46 18.47
CA GLU A 324 12.92 -18.28 18.87
C GLU A 324 12.12 -19.59 18.82
N TYR A 325 11.19 -19.76 19.75
CA TYR A 325 10.20 -20.84 19.71
C TYR A 325 8.90 -20.40 19.05
N THR A 326 8.53 -19.13 19.26
CA THR A 326 7.36 -18.50 18.68
C THR A 326 7.79 -17.32 17.82
N PHE A 327 7.40 -17.32 16.56
CA PHE A 327 7.71 -16.23 15.64
C PHE A 327 6.70 -16.14 14.50
N MET A 328 6.70 -14.97 13.89
CA MET A 328 5.98 -14.70 12.65
C MET A 328 6.95 -14.14 11.62
N VAL A 329 6.94 -14.68 10.41
CA VAL A 329 7.76 -14.18 9.30
C VAL A 329 6.87 -13.68 8.19
N CYS A 330 7.06 -12.44 7.79
CA CYS A 330 6.41 -11.82 6.63
C CYS A 330 7.33 -11.92 5.42
N CYS A 331 6.86 -12.53 4.34
CA CYS A 331 7.59 -12.60 3.08
C CYS A 331 6.78 -11.92 1.97
N ASP A 332 7.45 -11.26 1.04
CA ASP A 332 6.82 -10.72 -0.17
C ASP A 332 6.81 -11.72 -1.34
N SER A 333 7.28 -12.94 -1.11
CA SER A 333 7.34 -14.02 -2.10
C SER A 333 7.02 -15.36 -1.47
N ALA A 334 6.13 -16.15 -2.09
CA ALA A 334 5.81 -17.50 -1.65
C ALA A 334 7.03 -18.45 -1.78
N THR A 335 7.86 -18.24 -2.80
CA THR A 335 9.10 -19.01 -2.99
C THR A 335 10.06 -18.78 -1.84
N GLU A 336 10.28 -17.52 -1.45
CA GLU A 336 11.18 -17.20 -0.34
C GLU A 336 10.64 -17.69 1.01
N ALA A 337 9.32 -17.68 1.20
CA ALA A 337 8.69 -18.24 2.40
C ALA A 337 9.00 -19.76 2.53
N ARG A 338 8.88 -20.51 1.42
CA ARG A 338 9.19 -21.96 1.41
C ARG A 338 10.68 -22.22 1.56
N ASN A 339 11.53 -21.44 0.89
CA ASN A 339 12.99 -21.55 1.00
C ASN A 339 13.45 -21.34 2.44
N LEU A 340 12.92 -20.31 3.10
CA LEU A 340 13.22 -20.04 4.51
C LEU A 340 12.80 -21.22 5.41
N ARG A 341 11.57 -21.75 5.24
CA ARG A 341 11.13 -22.93 5.99
C ARG A 341 12.08 -24.11 5.81
N ASN A 342 12.44 -24.43 4.57
CA ASN A 342 13.36 -25.52 4.27
C ASN A 342 14.71 -25.29 4.96
N LYS A 343 15.24 -24.07 4.91
CA LYS A 343 16.48 -23.70 5.58
C LYS A 343 16.41 -23.87 7.10
N LEU A 344 15.31 -23.49 7.73
CA LEU A 344 15.10 -23.70 9.17
C LEU A 344 15.03 -25.19 9.52
N ILE A 345 14.39 -26.01 8.68
CA ILE A 345 14.34 -27.47 8.85
C ILE A 345 15.75 -28.09 8.73
N GLU A 346 16.60 -27.60 7.81
CA GLU A 346 17.99 -28.01 7.70
C GLU A 346 18.79 -27.69 8.98
N VAL A 347 18.55 -26.50 9.57
CA VAL A 347 19.20 -26.10 10.83
C VAL A 347 18.76 -26.97 11.99
N ASN A 348 17.46 -27.24 12.13
CA ASN A 348 16.93 -28.09 13.20
C ASN A 348 15.57 -28.69 12.84
N LYS A 349 15.60 -29.89 12.26
CA LYS A 349 14.41 -30.59 11.78
C LYS A 349 13.35 -30.79 12.88
N LYS A 350 13.79 -31.15 14.11
CA LYS A 350 12.87 -31.43 15.23
C LYS A 350 12.13 -30.15 15.68
N LYS A 351 12.83 -29.02 15.72
CA LYS A 351 12.27 -27.73 16.16
C LYS A 351 11.27 -27.14 15.18
N TYR A 352 11.50 -27.33 13.86
CA TYR A 352 10.74 -26.67 12.80
C TYR A 352 9.85 -27.62 11.99
N ALA A 353 9.63 -28.84 12.49
CA ALA A 353 8.72 -29.80 11.84
C ALA A 353 7.32 -29.22 11.64
N ASP A 354 6.82 -28.53 12.65
CA ASP A 354 5.46 -27.96 12.69
C ASP A 354 5.41 -26.48 12.23
N CYS A 355 6.50 -25.96 11.64
CA CYS A 355 6.53 -24.63 11.08
C CYS A 355 5.61 -24.55 9.84
N VAL A 356 4.60 -23.70 9.92
CA VAL A 356 3.57 -23.55 8.87
C VAL A 356 3.96 -22.47 7.88
N VAL A 357 3.84 -22.76 6.59
CA VAL A 357 3.91 -21.75 5.52
C VAL A 357 2.51 -21.49 4.99
N ILE A 358 2.04 -20.28 5.11
CA ILE A 358 0.75 -19.87 4.56
C ILE A 358 0.96 -19.19 3.21
N ASP A 359 0.54 -19.88 2.15
CA ASP A 359 0.60 -19.40 0.77
C ASP A 359 -0.67 -19.83 0.01
N ARG A 360 -0.65 -19.73 -1.33
CA ARG A 360 -1.81 -20.11 -2.16
C ARG A 360 -2.23 -21.58 -2.05
N LEU A 361 -1.34 -22.44 -1.58
CA LEU A 361 -1.60 -23.87 -1.45
C LEU A 361 -2.19 -24.24 -0.09
N TYR A 362 -2.14 -23.30 0.88
CA TYR A 362 -2.68 -23.51 2.21
C TYR A 362 -4.21 -23.36 2.18
N SER A 363 -4.93 -24.29 2.79
CA SER A 363 -6.41 -24.30 2.82
C SER A 363 -6.96 -23.18 3.69
N GLU A 364 -7.97 -22.45 3.21
CA GLU A 364 -8.64 -21.39 3.99
C GLU A 364 -9.29 -21.91 5.27
N LYS A 365 -9.65 -23.20 5.35
CA LYS A 365 -10.22 -23.83 6.55
C LYS A 365 -9.20 -24.01 7.67
N GLU A 366 -7.91 -24.07 7.34
CA GLU A 366 -6.82 -24.24 8.29
C GLU A 366 -6.27 -22.90 8.81
N GLU A 367 -6.66 -21.79 8.18
CA GLU A 367 -6.17 -20.44 8.47
C GLU A 367 -6.91 -19.72 9.61
N SER A 368 -7.93 -20.33 10.22
CA SER A 368 -8.91 -19.63 11.06
C SER A 368 -8.37 -19.07 12.38
N ASP A 369 -7.21 -19.50 12.86
CA ASP A 369 -6.66 -19.01 14.12
C ASP A 369 -5.12 -19.01 14.14
N LEU A 370 -4.51 -17.86 13.87
CA LEU A 370 -3.05 -17.69 13.93
C LEU A 370 -2.49 -17.79 15.35
N ASP A 371 -3.32 -17.69 16.39
CA ASP A 371 -2.87 -17.80 17.78
C ASP A 371 -2.60 -19.24 18.19
N ASN A 372 -3.11 -20.22 17.45
CA ASN A 372 -2.77 -21.63 17.62
C ASN A 372 -1.49 -22.06 16.88
N ILE A 373 -0.89 -21.18 16.06
CA ILE A 373 0.31 -21.48 15.28
C ILE A 373 1.51 -20.74 15.87
N TYR A 374 2.42 -21.49 16.53
CA TYR A 374 3.60 -20.92 17.16
C TYR A 374 4.65 -20.41 16.16
N GLN A 375 4.80 -21.08 15.03
CA GLN A 375 5.82 -20.78 14.01
C GLN A 375 5.15 -20.62 12.65
N VAL A 376 4.99 -19.39 12.20
CA VAL A 376 4.30 -19.09 10.95
C VAL A 376 5.17 -18.26 10.03
N ILE A 377 5.23 -18.65 8.77
CA ILE A 377 5.83 -17.90 7.67
C ILE A 377 4.74 -17.69 6.64
N PHE A 378 4.47 -16.44 6.25
CA PHE A 378 3.43 -16.20 5.26
C PHE A 378 3.88 -15.32 4.09
N SER A 379 3.31 -15.66 2.95
CA SER A 379 3.47 -14.96 1.69
C SER A 379 2.46 -13.80 1.57
N PRO A 380 2.49 -13.03 0.47
CA PRO A 380 1.53 -11.96 0.22
C PRO A 380 0.04 -12.37 0.19
N LYS A 381 -0.28 -13.67 0.25
CA LYS A 381 -1.67 -14.11 0.36
C LYS A 381 -2.36 -13.52 1.59
N ILE A 382 -1.63 -13.45 2.71
CA ILE A 382 -2.16 -12.88 3.96
C ILE A 382 -1.67 -11.44 4.10
N VAL A 383 -2.40 -10.54 3.49
CA VAL A 383 -2.28 -9.10 3.78
C VAL A 383 -3.46 -8.64 4.63
N TYR A 384 -4.60 -9.35 4.57
CA TYR A 384 -5.86 -8.96 5.19
C TYR A 384 -6.59 -10.15 5.84
N GLY A 385 -7.38 -9.89 6.86
CA GLY A 385 -8.40 -10.79 7.39
C GLY A 385 -7.94 -11.82 8.44
N LEU A 386 -6.64 -11.95 8.72
CA LEU A 386 -6.12 -12.85 9.76
C LEU A 386 -5.17 -12.09 10.69
N ASP A 387 -5.46 -12.12 11.98
CA ASP A 387 -4.69 -11.44 13.01
C ASP A 387 -4.22 -12.41 14.08
N SER A 388 -3.08 -12.10 14.70
CA SER A 388 -2.60 -12.82 15.87
C SER A 388 -2.44 -11.87 17.05
N GLN A 389 -2.99 -12.25 18.20
CA GLN A 389 -2.82 -11.58 19.49
C GLN A 389 -1.64 -12.17 20.28
N MET A 390 -1.09 -13.31 19.82
CA MET A 390 0.05 -13.94 20.48
C MET A 390 1.25 -13.00 20.46
N LYS A 391 1.86 -12.82 21.63
CA LYS A 391 3.08 -12.04 21.77
C LYS A 391 4.25 -12.77 21.14
N ARG A 392 4.88 -12.15 20.12
CA ARG A 392 6.00 -12.77 19.40
C ARG A 392 6.90 -11.74 18.70
N LYS A 393 8.09 -12.17 18.33
CA LYS A 393 8.95 -11.41 17.43
C LYS A 393 8.49 -11.58 15.99
N VAL A 394 8.54 -10.49 15.25
CA VAL A 394 8.19 -10.47 13.83
C VAL A 394 9.45 -10.31 13.02
N PHE A 395 9.56 -11.12 11.98
CA PHE A 395 10.67 -11.09 11.04
C PHE A 395 10.14 -10.77 9.63
N CYS A 396 10.90 -10.02 8.85
CA CYS A 396 10.57 -9.73 7.47
C CYS A 396 11.69 -10.20 6.55
N LEU A 397 11.32 -10.98 5.55
CA LEU A 397 12.19 -11.39 4.46
C LEU A 397 11.61 -10.87 3.15
N PHE A 398 12.10 -9.73 2.70
CA PHE A 398 11.59 -9.07 1.51
C PHE A 398 12.59 -9.08 0.36
N LYS A 399 12.15 -9.54 -0.80
CA LYS A 399 12.87 -9.43 -2.06
C LYS A 399 12.75 -8.01 -2.63
N GLY A 400 11.61 -7.36 -2.36
CA GLY A 400 11.36 -5.97 -2.74
C GLY A 400 10.71 -5.79 -4.12
N HIS A 401 10.29 -6.87 -4.80
CA HIS A 401 9.80 -6.79 -6.18
C HIS A 401 8.30 -7.09 -6.35
N THR A 402 7.67 -7.79 -5.41
CA THR A 402 6.35 -8.42 -5.63
C THR A 402 5.17 -7.60 -5.14
N ILE A 403 5.30 -6.93 -4.00
CA ILE A 403 4.22 -6.13 -3.40
C ILE A 403 4.68 -4.71 -3.07
N PRO A 404 3.79 -3.72 -3.02
CA PRO A 404 4.10 -2.37 -2.59
C PRO A 404 4.47 -2.31 -1.11
N ALA A 405 5.21 -1.27 -0.70
CA ALA A 405 5.64 -1.06 0.69
C ALA A 405 4.47 -1.01 1.66
N LYS A 406 3.35 -0.43 1.26
CA LYS A 406 2.09 -0.40 2.02
C LYS A 406 1.60 -1.80 2.37
N SER A 407 1.61 -2.73 1.43
CA SER A 407 1.20 -4.13 1.68
C SER A 407 2.17 -4.86 2.61
N MET A 408 3.49 -4.54 2.55
CA MET A 408 4.46 -5.06 3.51
C MET A 408 4.15 -4.61 4.94
N LEU A 409 3.77 -3.34 5.12
CA LEU A 409 3.37 -2.79 6.42
C LEU A 409 2.08 -3.44 6.94
N GLN A 410 1.12 -3.71 6.07
CA GLN A 410 -0.11 -4.40 6.43
C GLN A 410 0.14 -5.86 6.86
N GLN A 411 1.08 -6.57 6.21
CA GLN A 411 1.49 -7.92 6.65
C GLN A 411 2.06 -7.90 8.07
N ILE A 412 2.96 -6.97 8.36
CA ILE A 412 3.56 -6.82 9.69
C ILE A 412 2.48 -6.59 10.74
N ALA A 413 1.49 -5.78 10.41
CA ALA A 413 0.40 -5.42 11.30
C ALA A 413 -0.53 -6.60 11.65
N ARG A 414 -0.39 -7.78 11.02
CA ARG A 414 -1.14 -9.00 11.40
C ARG A 414 -0.72 -9.58 12.76
N CYS A 415 0.50 -9.30 13.22
CA CYS A 415 0.86 -9.55 14.61
C CYS A 415 0.50 -8.33 15.45
N ARG A 416 -0.54 -8.42 16.26
CA ARG A 416 -1.02 -7.30 17.08
C ARG A 416 -0.13 -7.05 18.30
N ASN A 417 0.50 -8.08 18.85
CA ASN A 417 1.34 -7.98 20.02
C ASN A 417 2.81 -8.32 19.68
N GLN A 418 3.53 -7.31 19.20
CA GLN A 418 4.91 -7.48 18.75
C GLN A 418 5.90 -7.12 19.84
N GLU A 419 6.88 -8.00 20.09
CA GLU A 419 8.01 -7.71 20.98
C GLU A 419 9.09 -6.91 20.26
N HIS A 420 9.39 -7.27 19.03
CA HIS A 420 10.45 -6.69 18.21
C HIS A 420 10.21 -7.01 16.75
N LEU A 421 10.56 -6.10 15.86
CA LEU A 421 10.54 -6.29 14.41
C LEU A 421 11.95 -6.37 13.88
N TYR A 422 12.28 -7.44 13.14
CA TYR A 422 13.52 -7.57 12.38
C TYR A 422 13.19 -7.60 10.90
N TYR A 423 13.92 -6.84 10.07
CA TYR A 423 13.65 -6.81 8.63
C TYR A 423 14.93 -6.91 7.81
N TYR A 424 14.86 -7.74 6.78
CA TYR A 424 15.91 -7.95 5.81
C TYR A 424 15.37 -7.81 4.39
N PHE A 425 16.02 -6.96 3.60
CA PHE A 425 15.77 -6.83 2.16
C PHE A 425 16.91 -7.50 1.39
N MET A 426 16.58 -8.51 0.58
CA MET A 426 17.55 -9.33 -0.15
C MET A 426 18.32 -8.51 -1.19
N ASP A 427 17.66 -7.60 -1.87
CA ASP A 427 18.25 -6.85 -2.98
C ASP A 427 17.96 -5.35 -2.89
N LYS A 428 18.69 -4.67 -1.99
CA LYS A 428 18.54 -3.22 -1.81
C LYS A 428 18.95 -2.40 -3.03
N LYS A 429 19.81 -2.90 -3.91
CA LYS A 429 20.36 -2.13 -5.03
C LYS A 429 19.41 -2.13 -6.23
N ASN A 430 18.69 -3.23 -6.44
CA ASN A 430 17.76 -3.39 -7.57
C ASN A 430 16.32 -2.95 -7.22
N ILE A 431 16.09 -2.52 -5.97
CA ILE A 431 14.79 -1.96 -5.53
C ILE A 431 14.60 -0.53 -6.07
N LEU A 432 15.70 0.15 -6.45
CA LEU A 432 15.64 1.46 -7.10
C LEU A 432 15.26 1.27 -8.56
N LYS A 433 14.02 1.58 -8.90
CA LYS A 433 13.57 1.68 -10.29
C LYS A 433 13.51 3.14 -10.69
N ASP A 434 13.87 3.42 -11.94
CA ASP A 434 13.53 4.68 -12.55
C ASP A 434 12.00 4.77 -12.69
N PHE A 435 11.46 5.98 -12.58
CA PHE A 435 10.03 6.19 -12.77
C PHE A 435 9.62 5.89 -14.20
N GLU A 436 8.54 5.17 -14.34
CA GLU A 436 7.95 4.88 -15.63
C GLU A 436 7.23 6.11 -16.21
N PHE A 437 6.71 6.98 -15.32
CA PHE A 437 5.91 8.14 -15.72
C PHE A 437 6.44 9.44 -15.13
N ASN A 438 6.42 10.52 -15.90
CA ASN A 438 6.82 11.85 -15.45
C ASN A 438 5.67 12.63 -14.80
N ASN A 439 4.44 12.33 -15.17
CA ASN A 439 3.24 12.98 -14.66
C ASN A 439 1.99 12.10 -14.87
N THR A 440 0.90 12.48 -14.23
CA THR A 440 -0.39 11.77 -14.34
C THR A 440 -0.99 11.77 -15.74
N GLY A 441 -0.72 12.79 -16.54
CA GLY A 441 -1.19 12.88 -17.93
C GLY A 441 -0.62 11.78 -18.81
N GLU A 442 0.69 11.48 -18.69
CA GLU A 442 1.31 10.36 -19.41
C GLU A 442 0.69 9.01 -19.04
N VAL A 443 0.35 8.81 -17.76
CA VAL A 443 -0.34 7.59 -17.33
C VAL A 443 -1.71 7.48 -17.94
N VAL A 444 -2.49 8.56 -17.92
CA VAL A 444 -3.84 8.61 -18.51
C VAL A 444 -3.80 8.27 -20.00
N GLU A 445 -2.85 8.85 -20.74
CA GLU A 445 -2.68 8.53 -22.17
C GLU A 445 -2.28 7.07 -22.42
N LYS A 446 -1.40 6.52 -21.59
CA LYS A 446 -1.03 5.10 -21.68
C LYS A 446 -2.21 4.18 -21.35
N VAL A 447 -2.99 4.49 -20.33
CA VAL A 447 -4.21 3.72 -19.97
C VAL A 447 -5.22 3.76 -21.12
N LYS A 448 -5.46 4.92 -21.72
CA LYS A 448 -6.32 5.04 -22.90
C LYS A 448 -5.82 4.20 -24.07
N TYR A 449 -4.52 4.17 -24.30
CA TYR A 449 -3.90 3.35 -25.35
C TYR A 449 -4.08 1.86 -25.07
N LEU A 450 -3.86 1.42 -23.82
CA LEU A 450 -4.05 0.03 -23.41
C LEU A 450 -5.52 -0.40 -23.52
N ASP A 451 -6.46 0.44 -23.11
CA ASP A 451 -7.89 0.17 -23.25
C ASP A 451 -8.28 0.06 -24.74
N ARG A 452 -7.75 0.92 -25.60
CA ARG A 452 -7.96 0.81 -27.05
C ARG A 452 -7.35 -0.47 -27.62
N TYR A 453 -6.17 -0.84 -27.19
CA TYR A 453 -5.48 -2.06 -27.63
C TYR A 453 -6.22 -3.32 -27.17
N ILE A 454 -6.59 -3.39 -25.91
CA ILE A 454 -7.38 -4.48 -25.33
C ILE A 454 -8.75 -4.56 -26.02
N ASN A 455 -9.43 -3.43 -26.18
CA ASN A 455 -10.70 -3.37 -26.90
C ASN A 455 -10.54 -3.73 -28.38
N SER A 456 -9.46 -3.34 -29.07
CA SER A 456 -9.22 -3.73 -30.46
C SER A 456 -8.95 -5.23 -30.62
N TYR A 457 -8.28 -5.85 -29.66
CA TYR A 457 -8.04 -7.29 -29.62
C TYR A 457 -9.33 -8.07 -29.38
N PHE A 458 -10.20 -7.61 -28.48
CA PHE A 458 -11.52 -8.21 -28.25
C PHE A 458 -12.53 -7.84 -29.35
N LYS A 459 -12.40 -6.69 -30.02
CA LYS A 459 -13.29 -6.24 -31.11
C LYS A 459 -13.09 -6.96 -32.43
N GLN A 460 -12.01 -7.68 -32.65
CA GLN A 460 -11.92 -8.64 -33.74
C GLN A 460 -12.94 -9.80 -33.58
N GLN A 461 -13.56 -9.92 -32.40
CA GLN A 461 -14.59 -10.92 -32.09
C GLN A 461 -16.02 -10.37 -31.92
N ILE A 462 -16.23 -9.06 -31.88
CA ILE A 462 -17.56 -8.42 -31.67
C ILE A 462 -17.77 -7.30 -32.69
N GLU A 463 -18.97 -7.24 -33.28
CA GLU A 463 -19.32 -6.41 -34.43
C GLU A 463 -19.26 -4.87 -34.20
N ARG A 464 -19.10 -4.15 -35.31
CA ARG A 464 -18.64 -2.77 -35.46
C ARG A 464 -19.51 -1.62 -34.87
N GLU A 465 -20.68 -1.86 -34.29
CA GLU A 465 -21.65 -0.80 -33.94
C GLU A 465 -21.43 -0.11 -32.58
N GLU A 466 -20.61 -0.67 -31.69
CA GLU A 466 -20.35 -0.09 -30.36
C GLU A 466 -19.12 0.85 -30.29
N ILE A 467 -18.48 1.16 -31.43
CA ILE A 467 -17.20 1.89 -31.47
C ILE A 467 -17.36 3.40 -31.25
N GLU A 468 -18.49 3.99 -31.63
CA GLU A 468 -18.70 5.45 -31.57
C GLU A 468 -18.94 5.96 -30.14
N GLU A 469 -19.55 5.19 -29.24
CA GLU A 469 -19.76 5.60 -27.84
C GLU A 469 -18.47 5.68 -27.01
N ILE A 470 -17.44 4.90 -27.35
CA ILE A 470 -16.19 4.81 -26.59
C ILE A 470 -15.23 5.98 -26.91
N GLU A 471 -15.33 6.60 -28.09
CA GLU A 471 -14.49 7.74 -28.48
C GLU A 471 -14.88 9.06 -27.80
N LEU A 472 -16.09 9.18 -27.29
CA LEU A 472 -16.62 10.39 -26.65
C LEU A 472 -16.23 10.54 -25.16
N GLU A 473 -15.79 9.46 -24.49
CA GLU A 473 -15.30 9.55 -23.10
C GLU A 473 -13.84 10.03 -23.03
N ARG A 474 -13.54 11.21 -23.58
CA ARG A 474 -12.16 11.73 -23.62
C ARG A 474 -11.55 12.07 -22.26
N GLN A 475 -12.33 12.28 -21.21
CA GLN A 475 -11.85 12.52 -19.84
C GLN A 475 -12.85 12.00 -18.81
N SER A 476 -13.02 10.69 -18.67
CA SER A 476 -13.85 10.19 -17.57
C SER A 476 -13.12 10.41 -16.26
N PHE A 477 -13.84 10.78 -15.22
CA PHE A 477 -13.32 10.90 -13.86
C PHE A 477 -12.66 9.60 -13.38
N TYR A 478 -13.21 8.47 -13.79
CA TYR A 478 -12.61 7.16 -13.57
C TYR A 478 -11.19 7.04 -14.15
N ASN A 479 -10.95 7.51 -15.38
CA ASN A 479 -9.62 7.48 -15.99
C ASN A 479 -8.64 8.44 -15.27
N TYR A 480 -9.12 9.57 -14.78
CA TYR A 480 -8.35 10.48 -13.96
C TYR A 480 -7.87 9.80 -12.67
N LEU A 481 -8.78 9.12 -11.96
CA LEU A 481 -8.46 8.39 -10.74
C LEU A 481 -7.47 7.24 -10.99
N ILE A 482 -7.64 6.47 -12.07
CA ILE A 482 -6.66 5.44 -12.48
C ILE A 482 -5.29 6.05 -12.75
N GLY A 483 -5.22 7.17 -13.45
CA GLY A 483 -3.97 7.86 -13.73
C GLY A 483 -3.20 8.21 -12.46
N PHE A 484 -3.89 8.80 -11.48
CA PHE A 484 -3.30 9.10 -10.18
C PHE A 484 -2.92 7.86 -9.38
N TYR A 485 -3.76 6.83 -9.39
CA TYR A 485 -3.46 5.57 -8.71
C TYR A 485 -2.19 4.92 -9.25
N LEU A 486 -2.06 4.77 -10.56
CA LEU A 486 -0.90 4.17 -11.20
C LEU A 486 0.37 5.00 -11.00
N TYR A 487 0.24 6.32 -11.01
CA TYR A 487 1.36 7.21 -10.71
C TYR A 487 1.84 7.08 -9.26
N ASN A 488 0.92 6.99 -8.29
CA ASN A 488 1.26 6.72 -6.90
C ASN A 488 1.89 5.34 -6.70
N LEU A 489 1.39 4.33 -7.42
CA LEU A 489 1.94 2.98 -7.38
C LEU A 489 3.37 2.93 -7.95
N ASP A 490 3.62 3.63 -9.06
CA ASP A 490 4.95 3.77 -9.64
C ASP A 490 5.91 4.45 -8.65
N ALA A 491 5.46 5.51 -7.97
CA ALA A 491 6.21 6.16 -6.90
C ALA A 491 6.55 5.21 -5.76
N ASP A 492 5.59 4.44 -5.25
CA ASP A 492 5.82 3.45 -4.17
C ASP A 492 6.79 2.35 -4.61
N CYS A 493 6.66 1.89 -5.86
CA CYS A 493 7.55 0.87 -6.42
C CYS A 493 8.97 1.37 -6.70
N SER A 494 9.20 2.68 -6.84
CA SER A 494 10.49 3.26 -7.18
C SER A 494 11.55 3.07 -6.10
N ASN A 495 11.15 3.07 -4.82
CA ASN A 495 12.07 2.90 -3.69
C ASN A 495 11.37 2.25 -2.49
N LYS A 496 11.00 0.99 -2.62
CA LYS A 496 10.23 0.26 -1.60
C LYS A 496 10.89 0.24 -0.22
N PHE A 497 12.22 0.10 -0.16
CA PHE A 497 12.93 0.12 1.12
C PHE A 497 12.73 1.45 1.87
N PHE A 498 12.83 2.56 1.15
CA PHE A 498 12.62 3.88 1.73
C PHE A 498 11.17 4.08 2.18
N HIS A 499 10.19 3.72 1.34
CA HIS A 499 8.78 3.83 1.67
C HIS A 499 8.39 2.91 2.83
N PHE A 500 8.93 1.71 2.87
CA PHE A 500 8.76 0.78 3.98
C PHE A 500 9.31 1.34 5.30
N THR A 501 10.56 1.81 5.31
CA THR A 501 11.18 2.35 6.54
C THR A 501 10.53 3.63 7.02
N ASN A 502 10.08 4.50 6.12
CA ASN A 502 9.29 5.66 6.48
C ASN A 502 7.90 5.28 7.00
N GLY A 503 7.28 4.27 6.40
CA GLY A 503 6.03 3.70 6.87
C GLY A 503 6.15 3.18 8.30
N LEU A 504 7.21 2.43 8.63
CA LEU A 504 7.48 1.96 9.99
C LEU A 504 7.55 3.14 10.99
N ARG A 505 8.30 4.21 10.67
CA ARG A 505 8.37 5.39 11.54
C ARG A 505 7.00 6.04 11.73
N ARG A 506 6.22 6.14 10.66
CA ARG A 506 4.88 6.76 10.68
C ARG A 506 3.90 6.00 11.57
N ILE A 507 4.01 4.66 11.64
CA ILE A 507 3.16 3.83 12.48
C ILE A 507 3.76 3.55 13.88
N GLY A 508 4.84 4.26 14.26
CA GLY A 508 5.33 4.34 15.63
C GLY A 508 6.56 3.51 15.98
N TYR A 509 7.15 2.77 15.03
CA TYR A 509 8.36 1.99 15.32
C TYR A 509 9.59 2.86 15.54
N ASN A 510 10.40 2.47 16.52
CA ASN A 510 11.74 2.99 16.72
C ASN A 510 12.73 2.19 15.88
N ILE A 511 13.22 2.78 14.80
CA ILE A 511 14.17 2.11 13.91
C ILE A 511 15.59 2.28 14.44
N THR A 512 16.22 1.17 14.80
CA THR A 512 17.65 1.11 15.10
C THR A 512 18.38 0.60 13.86
N SER A 513 19.10 1.49 13.17
CA SER A 513 20.12 1.05 12.21
C SER A 513 21.34 0.61 13.04
N LYS A 514 21.73 -0.65 12.98
CA LYS A 514 23.07 -1.02 13.40
C LYS A 514 24.05 -0.19 12.57
N MET A 515 24.89 0.63 13.20
CA MET A 515 26.02 1.23 12.49
C MET A 515 26.72 0.10 11.74
N LYS A 516 26.96 0.26 10.45
CA LYS A 516 27.92 -0.56 9.74
C LYS A 516 29.20 -0.57 10.56
N MET A 517 29.43 -1.60 11.35
CA MET A 517 30.81 -2.02 11.58
C MET A 517 31.31 -2.32 10.18
N SER A 518 32.28 -1.53 9.73
CA SER A 518 33.01 -1.79 8.51
C SER A 518 33.72 -3.14 8.71
N LEU A 519 33.03 -4.22 8.41
CA LEU A 519 33.72 -5.40 7.96
C LEU A 519 34.30 -4.95 6.61
N ASP A 520 35.60 -4.73 6.61
CA ASP A 520 36.45 -4.79 5.43
C ASP A 520 36.32 -6.22 4.88
N ILE A 521 35.16 -6.53 4.33
CA ILE A 521 34.99 -7.69 3.47
C ILE A 521 35.88 -7.36 2.29
N ASP A 522 36.95 -8.14 2.19
CA ASP A 522 37.91 -8.06 1.11
C ASP A 522 37.15 -7.89 -0.22
N LYS A 523 37.27 -6.70 -0.81
CA LYS A 523 36.57 -6.33 -2.06
C LYS A 523 36.87 -7.33 -3.18
N LYS A 524 37.96 -8.07 -3.04
CA LYS A 524 38.40 -9.11 -3.96
C LYS A 524 37.53 -10.37 -3.79
N LEU A 525 37.29 -10.81 -2.55
CA LEU A 525 36.43 -11.97 -2.24
C LEU A 525 34.96 -11.70 -2.65
N ALA A 526 34.46 -10.48 -2.40
CA ALA A 526 33.11 -10.09 -2.82
C ALA A 526 32.96 -10.02 -4.35
N LYS A 527 34.03 -9.66 -5.07
CA LYS A 527 34.07 -9.66 -6.53
C LYS A 527 34.14 -11.09 -7.09
N GLU A 528 34.96 -11.96 -6.49
CA GLU A 528 35.08 -13.36 -6.87
C GLU A 528 33.78 -14.15 -6.62
N LEU A 529 33.11 -13.91 -5.48
CA LEU A 529 31.78 -14.49 -5.18
C LEU A 529 30.71 -13.99 -6.16
N LYS A 530 30.76 -12.73 -6.57
CA LYS A 530 29.84 -12.18 -7.57
C LYS A 530 30.05 -12.78 -8.96
N GLU A 531 31.30 -12.97 -9.37
CA GLU A 531 31.65 -13.61 -10.66
C GLU A 531 31.29 -15.10 -10.67
N LEU A 532 31.46 -15.83 -9.54
CA LEU A 532 31.00 -17.21 -9.39
C LEU A 532 29.48 -17.30 -9.49
N THR A 533 28.74 -16.47 -8.78
CA THR A 533 27.27 -16.45 -8.80
C THR A 533 26.71 -16.07 -10.17
N GLU A 534 27.35 -15.15 -10.88
CA GLU A 534 26.96 -14.78 -12.25
C GLU A 534 27.21 -15.93 -13.24
N ASN A 535 28.33 -16.64 -13.12
CA ASN A 535 28.62 -17.81 -13.96
C ASN A 535 27.72 -19.01 -13.66
N GLU A 536 27.39 -19.25 -12.39
CA GLU A 536 26.42 -20.26 -11.99
C GLU A 536 25.01 -19.95 -12.51
N LEU A 537 24.58 -18.70 -12.43
CA LEU A 537 23.30 -18.22 -12.99
C LEU A 537 23.28 -18.37 -14.53
N ILE A 538 24.37 -18.01 -15.21
CA ILE A 538 24.47 -18.15 -16.67
C ILE A 538 24.42 -19.63 -17.07
N THR A 539 25.06 -20.51 -16.30
CA THR A 539 25.03 -21.97 -16.53
C THR A 539 23.63 -22.50 -16.30
N HIS A 540 22.99 -22.12 -15.20
CA HIS A 540 21.62 -22.53 -14.89
C HIS A 540 20.61 -22.03 -15.94
N PHE A 541 20.74 -20.79 -16.41
CA PHE A 541 19.91 -20.27 -17.52
C PHE A 541 20.19 -20.94 -18.86
N LYS A 542 21.39 -21.41 -19.11
CA LYS A 542 21.71 -22.17 -20.33
C LYS A 542 21.16 -23.58 -20.30
N GLU A 543 21.09 -24.21 -19.13
CA GLU A 543 20.61 -25.56 -18.93
C GLU A 543 19.08 -25.65 -18.86
N ASN A 544 18.39 -24.63 -18.34
CA ASN A 544 16.94 -24.64 -18.08
C ASN A 544 16.10 -23.81 -19.07
N LYS A 545 16.63 -23.47 -20.23
CA LYS A 545 15.94 -22.60 -21.21
C LYS A 545 14.69 -23.18 -21.86
N GLN A 546 14.28 -24.41 -21.55
CA GLN A 546 13.15 -25.08 -22.16
C GLN A 546 11.91 -25.26 -21.26
N GLU A 547 12.00 -25.09 -19.95
CA GLU A 547 10.85 -25.41 -19.07
C GLU A 547 10.03 -24.20 -18.58
N GLU A 548 10.55 -22.98 -18.63
CA GLU A 548 9.84 -21.79 -18.09
C GLU A 548 8.92 -21.04 -19.07
N TYR A 549 8.82 -21.49 -20.32
CA TYR A 549 7.93 -20.84 -21.31
C TYR A 549 6.50 -21.43 -21.36
N TYR A 550 6.18 -22.42 -20.52
CA TYR A 550 4.88 -23.12 -20.53
C TYR A 550 4.17 -23.21 -19.17
N GLN A 551 4.44 -22.30 -18.23
CA GLN A 551 3.61 -22.19 -17.03
C GLN A 551 3.02 -20.80 -16.86
#